data_8819be4df2364ed988458d4e7212036f
#
_entry.id   8819be4df2364ed988458d4e7212036f
#
_cell.length_a   1.000
_cell.length_b   1.000
_cell.length_c   1.000
_cell.angle_alpha   90.00
_cell.angle_beta   90.00
_cell.angle_gamma   90.00
#
_symmetry.space_group_name_H-M   'P 1'
#
loop_
_entity.id
_entity.type
_entity.pdbx_description
1 polymer ?
#
loop_
_entity_poly.entity_id
_entity_poly.type
_entity_poly.pdbx_seq_one_letter_code
_entity_poly.pdbx_strand_id
1 'polypeptide(L)'
;MLSTLNFILAFIFCFSGLTGAVAGSSNSSEASRVAEVRDSWVAAFKSKDVSAAVGFYASDAAFLQPSGDRIAGIGAIRELYQKVVSSFDTDLVLRSRNLEVSTNLAYDSGEYEETLKNRATGQKQHFRGQYLMIFRLTSDGHWKIIQHAWTLAPNPV
;
A
#
# COMPACT_ATOMS: atom_id res chain seq x y z
N MET A 1 47.62 -21.28 66.47
CA MET A 1 47.78 -22.09 65.28
C MET A 1 46.40 -22.34 64.70
N LEU A 2 45.87 -21.35 63.98
CA LEU A 2 44.56 -21.45 63.38
C LEU A 2 44.75 -21.25 61.88
N SER A 3 44.30 -22.26 61.13
CA SER A 3 44.25 -22.31 59.70
C SER A 3 42.97 -21.58 59.22
N THR A 4 43.11 -20.55 58.45
CA THR A 4 42.03 -19.81 57.84
C THR A 4 41.68 -20.45 56.51
N LEU A 5 40.47 -21.00 56.44
CA LEU A 5 39.86 -21.58 55.22
C LEU A 5 39.20 -20.45 54.39
N ASN A 6 39.77 -20.17 53.22
CA ASN A 6 39.24 -19.21 52.27
C ASN A 6 38.13 -19.84 51.44
N PHE A 7 36.88 -19.38 51.63
CA PHE A 7 35.74 -19.70 50.77
C PHE A 7 35.73 -18.73 49.56
N ILE A 8 36.07 -19.23 48.39
CA ILE A 8 35.86 -18.50 47.13
C ILE A 8 34.45 -18.76 46.67
N LEU A 9 33.60 -17.75 46.80
CA LEU A 9 32.24 -17.76 46.27
C LEU A 9 32.27 -17.38 44.77
N ALA A 10 32.15 -18.35 43.89
CA ALA A 10 32.04 -18.11 42.46
C ALA A 10 30.61 -17.61 42.11
N PHE A 11 30.50 -16.33 41.78
CA PHE A 11 29.29 -15.76 41.19
C PHE A 11 29.21 -16.17 39.72
N ILE A 12 28.33 -17.11 39.42
CA ILE A 12 27.94 -17.42 38.04
C ILE A 12 26.96 -16.35 37.61
N PHE A 13 27.42 -15.37 36.79
CA PHE A 13 26.57 -14.45 36.08
C PHE A 13 25.91 -15.20 34.93
N CYS A 14 24.64 -15.62 35.12
CA CYS A 14 23.79 -16.02 34.01
C CYS A 14 23.46 -14.77 33.18
N PHE A 15 24.17 -14.60 32.07
CA PHE A 15 23.82 -13.62 31.04
C PHE A 15 22.59 -14.14 30.28
N SER A 16 21.41 -13.75 30.74
CA SER A 16 20.20 -13.94 29.98
C SER A 16 20.26 -12.99 28.80
N GLY A 17 20.72 -13.49 27.67
CA GLY A 17 20.69 -12.77 26.40
C GLY A 17 19.22 -12.43 26.04
N LEU A 18 18.87 -11.16 26.16
CA LEU A 18 17.64 -10.61 25.60
C LEU A 18 17.77 -10.66 24.08
N THR A 19 17.14 -11.64 23.45
CA THR A 19 16.97 -11.68 21.99
C THR A 19 15.91 -10.65 21.59
N GLY A 20 16.32 -9.40 21.51
CA GLY A 20 15.52 -8.31 20.96
C GLY A 20 15.78 -8.12 19.47
N ALA A 21 15.30 -9.04 18.62
CA ALA A 21 15.50 -8.88 17.17
C ALA A 21 14.45 -9.61 16.30
N VAL A 22 13.17 -9.58 16.67
CA VAL A 22 12.13 -10.22 15.84
C VAL A 22 11.11 -9.23 15.24
N ALA A 23 10.98 -8.02 15.79
CA ALA A 23 10.00 -7.05 15.29
C ALA A 23 10.36 -6.42 13.92
N GLY A 24 11.66 -6.31 13.59
CA GLY A 24 12.08 -5.66 12.34
C GLY A 24 11.90 -6.52 11.08
N SER A 25 11.99 -7.84 11.19
CA SER A 25 11.87 -8.73 10.02
C SER A 25 10.40 -8.98 9.62
N SER A 26 9.47 -8.98 10.58
CA SER A 26 8.05 -9.13 10.29
C SER A 26 7.47 -7.88 9.60
N ASN A 27 7.85 -6.68 10.01
CA ASN A 27 7.39 -5.45 9.38
C ASN A 27 7.92 -5.29 7.94
N SER A 28 9.15 -5.70 7.65
CA SER A 28 9.68 -5.65 6.29
C SER A 28 8.96 -6.63 5.35
N SER A 29 8.58 -7.82 5.83
CA SER A 29 7.81 -8.78 5.04
C SER A 29 6.39 -8.29 4.76
N GLU A 30 5.71 -7.68 5.74
CA GLU A 30 4.37 -7.10 5.55
C GLU A 30 4.41 -5.88 4.62
N ALA A 31 5.43 -5.02 4.69
CA ALA A 31 5.63 -3.92 3.76
C ALA A 31 5.78 -4.44 2.30
N SER A 32 6.52 -5.52 2.09
CA SER A 32 6.62 -6.15 0.77
C SER A 32 5.27 -6.65 0.27
N ARG A 33 4.45 -7.27 1.13
CA ARG A 33 3.10 -7.75 0.77
C ARG A 33 2.18 -6.59 0.39
N VAL A 34 2.23 -5.45 1.10
CA VAL A 34 1.47 -4.25 0.75
C VAL A 34 1.94 -3.68 -0.59
N ALA A 35 3.25 -3.62 -0.83
CA ALA A 35 3.80 -3.18 -2.11
C ALA A 35 3.35 -4.09 -3.27
N GLU A 36 3.32 -5.42 -3.08
CA GLU A 36 2.82 -6.38 -4.06
C GLU A 36 1.34 -6.15 -4.41
N VAL A 37 0.49 -5.82 -3.41
CA VAL A 37 -0.92 -5.47 -3.64
C VAL A 37 -1.03 -4.22 -4.51
N ARG A 38 -0.29 -3.15 -4.19
CA ARG A 38 -0.24 -1.93 -4.99
C ARG A 38 0.18 -2.21 -6.44
N ASP A 39 1.29 -2.93 -6.62
CA ASP A 39 1.85 -3.19 -7.94
C ASP A 39 0.94 -4.09 -8.78
N SER A 40 0.32 -5.09 -8.14
CA SER A 40 -0.66 -5.96 -8.78
C SER A 40 -1.93 -5.20 -9.18
N TRP A 41 -2.38 -4.27 -8.33
CA TRP A 41 -3.48 -3.38 -8.66
C TRP A 41 -3.15 -2.52 -9.89
N VAL A 42 -1.95 -1.91 -9.95
CA VAL A 42 -1.50 -1.13 -11.13
C VAL A 42 -1.50 -2.00 -12.37
N ALA A 43 -0.95 -3.22 -12.28
CA ALA A 43 -0.89 -4.15 -13.42
C ALA A 43 -2.30 -4.52 -13.92
N ALA A 44 -3.23 -4.85 -13.00
CA ALA A 44 -4.61 -5.17 -13.34
C ALA A 44 -5.34 -3.99 -13.99
N PHE A 45 -5.14 -2.78 -13.47
CA PHE A 45 -5.74 -1.56 -14.04
C PHE A 45 -5.19 -1.27 -15.45
N LYS A 46 -3.88 -1.36 -15.67
CA LYS A 46 -3.24 -1.17 -16.99
C LYS A 46 -3.68 -2.23 -18.00
N SER A 47 -3.86 -3.46 -17.56
CA SER A 47 -4.37 -4.56 -18.43
C SER A 47 -5.87 -4.49 -18.66
N LYS A 48 -6.58 -3.54 -18.04
CA LYS A 48 -8.05 -3.37 -18.10
C LYS A 48 -8.82 -4.54 -17.47
N ASP A 49 -8.18 -5.31 -16.64
CA ASP A 49 -8.87 -6.33 -15.85
C ASP A 49 -9.55 -5.67 -14.64
N VAL A 50 -10.74 -5.12 -14.89
CA VAL A 50 -11.55 -4.45 -13.86
C VAL A 50 -11.85 -5.39 -12.70
N SER A 51 -12.06 -6.68 -12.97
CA SER A 51 -12.38 -7.65 -11.93
C SER A 51 -11.22 -7.84 -10.97
N ALA A 52 -10.02 -8.04 -11.52
CA ALA A 52 -8.79 -8.15 -10.73
C ALA A 52 -8.49 -6.84 -9.98
N ALA A 53 -8.53 -5.68 -10.68
CA ALA A 53 -8.23 -4.38 -10.07
C ALA A 53 -9.17 -4.08 -8.88
N VAL A 54 -10.47 -4.31 -9.04
CA VAL A 54 -11.47 -4.12 -7.98
C VAL A 54 -11.34 -5.17 -6.88
N GLY A 55 -10.84 -6.36 -7.19
CA GLY A 55 -10.56 -7.42 -6.22
C GLY A 55 -9.56 -7.04 -5.13
N PHE A 56 -8.72 -6.04 -5.35
CA PHE A 56 -7.80 -5.52 -4.33
C PHE A 56 -8.47 -4.60 -3.30
N TYR A 57 -9.69 -4.12 -3.54
CA TYR A 57 -10.43 -3.28 -2.61
C TYR A 57 -11.24 -4.09 -1.61
N ALA A 58 -11.40 -3.54 -0.40
CA ALA A 58 -12.38 -4.01 0.56
C ALA A 58 -13.79 -3.62 0.09
N SER A 59 -14.82 -4.35 0.56
CA SER A 59 -16.21 -4.10 0.17
C SER A 59 -16.70 -2.70 0.54
N ASP A 60 -16.19 -2.14 1.64
CA ASP A 60 -16.48 -0.82 2.20
C ASP A 60 -15.51 0.27 1.76
N ALA A 61 -14.64 -0.01 0.80
CA ALA A 61 -13.60 0.91 0.37
C ALA A 61 -14.18 2.23 -0.18
N ALA A 62 -13.37 3.28 -0.09
CA ALA A 62 -13.66 4.57 -0.69
C ALA A 62 -12.55 5.03 -1.62
N PHE A 63 -12.95 5.68 -2.71
CA PHE A 63 -12.07 6.32 -3.67
C PHE A 63 -12.36 7.82 -3.69
N LEU A 64 -11.34 8.64 -3.44
CA LEU A 64 -11.43 10.10 -3.48
C LEU A 64 -10.79 10.59 -4.77
N GLN A 65 -11.59 11.21 -5.60
CA GLN A 65 -11.15 11.78 -6.86
C GLN A 65 -10.48 13.14 -6.65
N PRO A 66 -9.62 13.59 -7.59
CA PRO A 66 -9.04 14.94 -7.53
C PRO A 66 -10.07 16.07 -7.55
N SER A 67 -11.29 15.81 -8.04
CA SER A 67 -12.42 16.76 -7.99
C SER A 67 -12.96 16.99 -6.59
N GLY A 68 -12.58 16.15 -5.61
CA GLY A 68 -13.15 16.11 -4.27
C GLY A 68 -14.31 15.13 -4.10
N ASP A 69 -14.79 14.52 -5.20
CA ASP A 69 -15.88 13.54 -5.14
C ASP A 69 -15.42 12.25 -4.47
N ARG A 70 -16.27 11.73 -3.58
CA ARG A 70 -16.07 10.47 -2.90
C ARG A 70 -16.94 9.38 -3.49
N ILE A 71 -16.31 8.34 -4.02
CA ILE A 71 -16.99 7.14 -4.51
C ILE A 71 -16.84 6.08 -3.42
N ALA A 72 -17.94 5.52 -2.93
CA ALA A 72 -17.94 4.59 -1.81
C ALA A 72 -18.54 3.24 -2.18
N GLY A 73 -17.86 2.21 -1.73
CA GLY A 73 -18.24 0.81 -1.93
C GLY A 73 -17.70 0.22 -3.22
N ILE A 74 -17.46 -1.07 -3.19
CA ILE A 74 -16.82 -1.82 -4.28
C ILE A 74 -17.62 -1.77 -5.60
N GLY A 75 -18.95 -1.69 -5.51
CA GLY A 75 -19.82 -1.58 -6.69
C GLY A 75 -19.58 -0.28 -7.45
N ALA A 76 -19.61 0.85 -6.75
CA ALA A 76 -19.39 2.17 -7.36
C ALA A 76 -17.95 2.33 -7.90
N ILE A 77 -16.96 1.75 -7.20
CA ILE A 77 -15.57 1.72 -7.69
C ILE A 77 -15.46 0.89 -8.97
N ARG A 78 -16.18 -0.23 -9.06
CA ARG A 78 -16.24 -1.06 -10.28
C ARG A 78 -16.82 -0.29 -11.45
N GLU A 79 -17.93 0.41 -11.25
CA GLU A 79 -18.57 1.23 -12.29
C GLU A 79 -17.62 2.34 -12.79
N LEU A 80 -16.93 3.00 -11.88
CA LEU A 80 -15.89 3.99 -12.25
C LEU A 80 -14.84 3.36 -13.15
N TYR A 81 -14.27 2.22 -12.77
CA TYR A 81 -13.21 1.57 -13.54
C TYR A 81 -13.71 1.07 -14.88
N GLN A 82 -14.90 0.48 -14.95
CA GLN A 82 -15.53 0.10 -16.23
C GLN A 82 -15.65 1.29 -17.18
N LYS A 83 -16.08 2.45 -16.66
CA LYS A 83 -16.19 3.69 -17.43
C LYS A 83 -14.83 4.17 -17.96
N VAL A 84 -13.80 4.13 -17.12
CA VAL A 84 -12.45 4.53 -17.52
C VAL A 84 -11.89 3.60 -18.60
N VAL A 85 -11.87 2.28 -18.36
CA VAL A 85 -11.26 1.33 -19.30
C VAL A 85 -12.06 1.14 -20.59
N SER A 86 -13.35 1.46 -20.61
CA SER A 86 -14.15 1.47 -21.85
C SER A 86 -13.79 2.64 -22.75
N SER A 87 -13.42 3.78 -22.18
CA SER A 87 -13.19 5.03 -22.91
C SER A 87 -11.72 5.30 -23.19
N PHE A 88 -10.81 4.78 -22.35
CA PHE A 88 -9.39 5.13 -22.39
C PHE A 88 -8.48 3.90 -22.37
N ASP A 89 -7.33 4.05 -23.02
CA ASP A 89 -6.14 3.27 -22.71
C ASP A 89 -5.34 4.05 -21.68
N THR A 90 -4.90 3.38 -20.61
CA THR A 90 -4.17 4.01 -19.51
C THR A 90 -2.73 3.52 -19.45
N ASP A 91 -1.80 4.45 -19.22
CA ASP A 91 -0.44 4.14 -18.80
C ASP A 91 -0.19 4.87 -17.48
N LEU A 92 -0.25 4.11 -16.40
CA LEU A 92 -0.13 4.58 -15.02
C LEU A 92 1.19 4.11 -14.42
N VAL A 93 1.89 5.03 -13.80
CA VAL A 93 3.10 4.78 -13.01
C VAL A 93 2.92 5.37 -11.62
N LEU A 94 3.10 4.55 -10.59
CA LEU A 94 3.19 4.98 -9.21
C LEU A 94 4.64 4.93 -8.75
N ARG A 95 5.08 5.97 -8.04
CA ARG A 95 6.38 6.06 -7.38
C ARG A 95 6.15 6.22 -5.88
N SER A 96 6.20 5.12 -5.15
CA SER A 96 6.08 5.12 -3.69
C SER A 96 7.20 5.94 -3.07
N ARG A 97 6.85 6.76 -2.09
CA ARG A 97 7.77 7.58 -1.29
C ARG A 97 7.80 7.13 0.16
N ASN A 98 6.63 6.79 0.70
CA ASN A 98 6.49 6.33 2.07
C ASN A 98 5.52 5.16 2.10
N LEU A 99 5.99 4.03 2.61
CA LEU A 99 5.17 2.85 2.89
C LEU A 99 5.42 2.45 4.34
N GLU A 100 4.38 2.46 5.14
CA GLU A 100 4.46 2.06 6.54
C GLU A 100 3.36 1.05 6.87
N VAL A 101 3.69 0.12 7.74
CA VAL A 101 2.81 -0.95 8.19
C VAL A 101 2.73 -0.94 9.70
N SER A 102 1.52 -0.96 10.22
CA SER A 102 1.20 -1.25 11.62
C SER A 102 0.49 -2.60 11.70
N THR A 103 -0.04 -2.99 12.85
CA THR A 103 -0.57 -4.35 13.10
C THR A 103 -1.56 -4.83 12.04
N ASN A 104 -2.54 -4.00 11.67
CA ASN A 104 -3.60 -4.36 10.72
C ASN A 104 -3.94 -3.24 9.74
N LEU A 105 -3.15 -2.16 9.75
CA LEU A 105 -3.27 -1.04 8.85
C LEU A 105 -1.91 -0.74 8.22
N ALA A 106 -1.94 -0.33 6.97
CA ALA A 106 -0.77 0.18 6.27
C ALA A 106 -1.18 1.37 5.41
N TYR A 107 -0.20 2.21 5.07
CA TYR A 107 -0.40 3.19 4.03
C TYR A 107 0.78 3.18 3.06
N ASP A 108 0.50 3.53 1.83
CA ASP A 108 1.48 3.82 0.80
C ASP A 108 1.12 5.14 0.14
N SER A 109 2.08 6.03 0.08
CA SER A 109 1.91 7.35 -0.53
C SER A 109 3.09 7.70 -1.42
N GLY A 110 2.81 8.49 -2.44
CA GLY A 110 3.83 8.89 -3.39
C GLY A 110 3.28 9.71 -4.53
N GLU A 111 4.04 9.73 -5.60
CA GLU A 111 3.71 10.45 -6.82
C GLU A 111 3.15 9.50 -7.86
N TYR A 112 2.28 10.03 -8.72
CA TYR A 112 1.83 9.30 -9.89
C TYR A 112 1.99 10.13 -11.15
N GLU A 113 2.16 9.41 -12.25
CA GLU A 113 2.01 9.92 -13.60
C GLU A 113 1.07 9.00 -14.36
N GLU A 114 0.11 9.58 -15.06
CA GLU A 114 -0.86 8.84 -15.85
C GLU A 114 -1.04 9.48 -17.21
N THR A 115 -1.03 8.66 -18.24
CA THR A 115 -1.44 9.04 -19.59
C THR A 115 -2.73 8.32 -19.93
N LEU A 116 -3.81 9.07 -20.15
CA LEU A 116 -5.06 8.58 -20.71
C LEU A 116 -5.11 8.87 -22.19
N LYS A 117 -5.24 7.83 -23.02
CA LYS A 117 -5.50 7.96 -24.45
C LYS A 117 -6.95 7.62 -24.74
N ASN A 118 -7.72 8.59 -25.20
CA ASN A 118 -9.10 8.37 -25.62
C ASN A 118 -9.14 7.42 -26.83
N ARG A 119 -9.87 6.31 -26.70
CA ARG A 119 -9.89 5.24 -27.70
C ARG A 119 -10.62 5.63 -28.98
N ALA A 120 -11.61 6.55 -28.89
CA ALA A 120 -12.38 7.00 -30.04
C ALA A 120 -11.63 8.08 -30.84
N THR A 121 -10.95 9.02 -30.17
CA THR A 121 -10.32 10.18 -30.83
C THR A 121 -8.80 10.06 -30.94
N GLY A 122 -8.17 9.13 -30.18
CA GLY A 122 -6.72 9.04 -30.08
C GLY A 122 -6.04 10.15 -29.27
N GLN A 123 -6.82 11.13 -28.77
CA GLN A 123 -6.29 12.23 -27.96
C GLN A 123 -5.69 11.71 -26.67
N LYS A 124 -4.51 12.25 -26.31
CA LYS A 124 -3.83 11.92 -25.06
C LYS A 124 -3.96 13.06 -24.07
N GLN A 125 -4.15 12.68 -22.81
CA GLN A 125 -4.13 13.60 -21.66
C GLN A 125 -3.11 13.06 -20.66
N HIS A 126 -2.29 13.95 -20.11
CA HIS A 126 -1.28 13.62 -19.11
C HIS A 126 -1.67 14.22 -17.77
N PHE A 127 -1.64 13.37 -16.75
CA PHE A 127 -1.91 13.75 -15.39
C PHE A 127 -0.71 13.40 -14.52
N ARG A 128 -0.49 14.20 -13.49
CA ARG A 128 0.47 13.94 -12.44
C ARG A 128 -0.05 14.50 -11.13
N GLY A 129 0.39 13.92 -10.05
CA GLY A 129 -0.02 14.37 -8.72
C GLY A 129 0.52 13.43 -7.65
N GLN A 130 -0.17 13.41 -6.53
CA GLN A 130 0.15 12.52 -5.43
C GLN A 130 -0.99 11.54 -5.20
N TYR A 131 -0.65 10.37 -4.71
CA TYR A 131 -1.61 9.36 -4.29
C TYR A 131 -1.40 9.00 -2.83
N LEU A 132 -2.46 8.53 -2.21
CA LEU A 132 -2.46 7.87 -0.92
C LEU A 132 -3.36 6.63 -1.00
N MET A 133 -2.80 5.47 -0.70
CA MET A 133 -3.52 4.23 -0.48
C MET A 133 -3.44 3.84 0.98
N ILE A 134 -4.57 3.53 1.60
CA ILE A 134 -4.64 2.95 2.94
C ILE A 134 -5.15 1.52 2.80
N PHE A 135 -4.47 0.61 3.47
CA PHE A 135 -4.75 -0.82 3.43
C PHE A 135 -5.16 -1.33 4.81
N ARG A 136 -6.01 -2.33 4.83
CA ARG A 136 -6.40 -3.08 6.02
C ARG A 136 -6.12 -4.56 5.81
N LEU A 137 -5.47 -5.18 6.80
CA LEU A 137 -5.30 -6.62 6.84
C LEU A 137 -6.63 -7.27 7.27
N THR A 138 -7.14 -8.14 6.43
CA THR A 138 -8.38 -8.86 6.67
C THR A 138 -8.13 -10.11 7.54
N SER A 139 -9.18 -10.68 8.12
CA SER A 139 -9.07 -11.86 8.98
C SER A 139 -8.56 -13.12 8.27
N ASP A 140 -8.68 -13.18 6.95
CA ASP A 140 -8.13 -14.24 6.09
C ASP A 140 -6.69 -13.98 5.64
N GLY A 141 -6.05 -12.93 6.19
CA GLY A 141 -4.63 -12.62 5.98
C GLY A 141 -4.33 -11.87 4.69
N HIS A 142 -5.31 -11.25 4.03
CA HIS A 142 -5.10 -10.47 2.82
C HIS A 142 -5.11 -8.96 3.10
N TRP A 143 -4.17 -8.23 2.52
CA TRP A 143 -4.22 -6.77 2.49
C TRP A 143 -5.23 -6.30 1.44
N LYS A 144 -6.15 -5.41 1.86
CA LYS A 144 -7.16 -4.80 0.98
C LYS A 144 -7.11 -3.29 1.07
N ILE A 145 -7.24 -2.62 -0.06
CA ILE A 145 -7.35 -1.16 -0.12
C ILE A 145 -8.69 -0.76 0.48
N ILE A 146 -8.67 0.08 1.52
CA ILE A 146 -9.87 0.65 2.16
C ILE A 146 -10.07 2.11 1.77
N GLN A 147 -9.00 2.80 1.41
CA GLN A 147 -9.05 4.18 0.96
C GLN A 147 -8.02 4.40 -0.15
N HIS A 148 -8.44 5.08 -1.20
CA HIS A 148 -7.57 5.47 -2.29
C HIS A 148 -7.86 6.93 -2.65
N ALA A 149 -6.88 7.79 -2.56
CA ALA A 149 -7.02 9.21 -2.83
C ALA A 149 -5.98 9.68 -3.85
N TRP A 150 -6.41 10.59 -4.70
CA TRP A 150 -5.56 11.22 -5.71
C TRP A 150 -5.67 12.74 -5.61
N THR A 151 -4.57 13.42 -5.90
CA THR A 151 -4.55 14.86 -6.10
C THR A 151 -3.99 15.17 -7.48
N LEU A 152 -4.33 16.31 -8.04
CA LEU A 152 -3.68 16.82 -9.24
C LEU A 152 -2.60 17.83 -8.84
N ALA A 153 -1.41 17.70 -9.43
CA ALA A 153 -0.43 18.75 -9.35
C ALA A 153 -0.92 19.96 -10.16
N PRO A 154 -0.67 21.18 -9.70
CA PRO A 154 -0.92 22.37 -10.51
C PRO A 154 -0.20 22.24 -11.85
N ASN A 155 -0.86 22.65 -12.93
CA ASN A 155 -0.18 22.77 -14.21
C ASN A 155 0.98 23.78 -14.03
N PRO A 156 2.20 23.47 -14.53
CA PRO A 156 3.23 24.48 -14.57
C PRO A 156 2.71 25.65 -15.40
N VAL A 157 2.73 26.84 -14.83
CA VAL A 157 2.42 28.11 -15.49
C VAL A 157 3.49 28.41 -16.52
#